data_2cb1a404c43cc69a6fa16c6cc44220e5
#
_entry.id   2cb1a404c43cc69a6fa16c6cc44220e5
#
_cell.length_a   1.000
_cell.length_b   1.000
_cell.length_c   1.000
_cell.angle_alpha   90.00
_cell.angle_beta   90.00
_cell.angle_gamma   90.00
#
_symmetry.space_group_name_H-M   'P 1'
#
loop_
_entity.id
_entity.type
_entity.pdbx_description
1 polymer ?
#
loop_
_entity_poly.entity_id
_entity_poly.type
_entity_poly.pdbx_seq_one_letter_code
_entity_poly.pdbx_strand_id
1 'polypeptide(L)'
;MSEYGHGNDERTFAALPPARGGAFTRTWWGLTWLKALEDTALDNQQLKAGRRHARAGAVGAVSVRPGRITAVVKDRDGTAHRSDVLVREFSEEEWERLLDLAVDSAGHIAALLDREMPPHLVEDAAAAGIDLLPGVGDLDPECGCEAWDHCPHTAALCYQVARLLDED
;
A
#
# COMPACT_ATOMS: atom_id res chain seq x y z
N MET A 1 19.26 -30.22 3.96
CA MET A 1 19.07 -29.26 2.84
C MET A 1 17.57 -29.02 2.69
N SER A 2 17.06 -28.05 3.35
CA SER A 2 15.69 -27.59 3.12
C SER A 2 15.74 -26.47 2.10
N GLU A 3 15.58 -26.82 0.83
CA GLU A 3 15.07 -25.91 -0.15
C GLU A 3 13.61 -25.63 0.22
N TYR A 4 13.42 -24.78 1.21
CA TYR A 4 12.18 -24.02 1.25
C TYR A 4 12.28 -23.07 0.08
N GLY A 5 11.74 -23.50 -1.05
CA GLY A 5 11.48 -22.64 -2.15
C GLY A 5 10.84 -21.37 -1.56
N HIS A 6 11.42 -20.23 -1.86
CA HIS A 6 10.74 -18.95 -1.71
C HIS A 6 9.51 -19.08 -2.59
N GLY A 7 8.45 -19.61 -1.99
CA GLY A 7 7.14 -19.57 -2.62
C GLY A 7 6.96 -18.16 -3.08
N ASN A 8 6.45 -18.00 -4.26
CA ASN A 8 6.21 -16.72 -4.87
C ASN A 8 5.32 -15.89 -3.91
N ASP A 9 5.96 -15.09 -3.05
CA ASP A 9 5.28 -14.23 -2.06
C ASP A 9 4.59 -13.04 -2.73
N GLU A 10 4.41 -13.12 -4.05
CA GLU A 10 3.73 -12.11 -4.85
C GLU A 10 2.23 -12.34 -4.85
N ARG A 11 1.47 -11.28 -4.56
CA ARG A 11 0.02 -11.23 -4.76
C ARG A 11 -0.32 -10.18 -5.80
N THR A 12 -1.18 -10.55 -6.74
CA THR A 12 -1.63 -9.65 -7.80
C THR A 12 -3.11 -9.37 -7.65
N PHE A 13 -3.46 -8.09 -7.69
CA PHE A 13 -4.84 -7.60 -7.62
C PHE A 13 -5.22 -7.04 -8.98
N ALA A 14 -6.39 -7.44 -9.48
CA ALA A 14 -6.89 -6.94 -10.76
C ALA A 14 -7.07 -5.41 -10.73
N ALA A 15 -6.94 -4.78 -11.89
CA ALA A 15 -7.24 -3.37 -12.05
C ALA A 15 -8.69 -3.08 -11.61
N LEU A 16 -8.88 -1.99 -10.89
CA LEU A 16 -10.19 -1.55 -10.46
C LEU A 16 -10.86 -0.69 -11.53
N PRO A 17 -12.20 -0.74 -11.65
CA PRO A 17 -12.91 0.10 -12.59
C PRO A 17 -12.80 1.58 -12.22
N PRO A 18 -13.02 2.50 -13.18
CA PRO A 18 -13.10 3.92 -12.89
C PRO A 18 -14.07 4.21 -11.75
N ALA A 19 -13.72 5.15 -10.87
CA ALA A 19 -14.55 5.58 -9.75
C ALA A 19 -15.02 7.02 -9.96
N ARG A 20 -16.30 7.26 -9.67
CA ARG A 20 -16.90 8.60 -9.76
C ARG A 20 -16.89 9.27 -8.39
N GLY A 21 -15.95 10.17 -8.18
CA GLY A 21 -15.91 11.00 -6.97
C GLY A 21 -15.83 10.21 -5.66
N GLY A 22 -15.93 10.92 -4.55
CA GLY A 22 -15.90 10.32 -3.23
C GLY A 22 -14.49 10.04 -2.71
N ALA A 23 -14.41 9.48 -1.51
CA ALA A 23 -13.15 9.11 -0.88
C ALA A 23 -12.58 7.84 -1.51
N PHE A 24 -11.25 7.75 -1.58
CA PHE A 24 -10.56 6.55 -2.07
C PHE A 24 -10.64 5.38 -1.10
N THR A 25 -10.81 5.66 0.16
CA THR A 25 -10.86 4.64 1.21
C THR A 25 -11.80 5.08 2.32
N ARG A 26 -12.42 4.12 2.99
CA ARG A 26 -13.33 4.32 4.13
C ARG A 26 -12.76 3.79 5.42
N THR A 27 -11.79 2.89 5.34
CA THR A 27 -11.18 2.28 6.51
C THR A 27 -10.17 3.24 7.14
N TRP A 28 -10.00 3.15 8.46
CA TRP A 28 -9.03 3.99 9.15
C TRP A 28 -7.59 3.64 8.75
N TRP A 29 -7.30 2.38 8.45
CA TRP A 29 -5.97 1.96 7.98
C TRP A 29 -5.69 2.43 6.56
N GLY A 30 -6.69 2.42 5.67
CA GLY A 30 -6.57 3.02 4.34
C GLY A 30 -6.33 4.52 4.41
N LEU A 31 -7.01 5.23 5.32
CA LEU A 31 -6.78 6.66 5.57
C LEU A 31 -5.37 6.92 6.12
N THR A 32 -4.86 6.05 6.98
CA THR A 32 -3.48 6.14 7.48
C THR A 32 -2.46 5.96 6.35
N TRP A 33 -2.71 5.04 5.44
CA TRP A 33 -1.90 4.87 4.24
C TRP A 33 -1.86 6.15 3.39
N LEU A 34 -3.03 6.74 3.10
CA LEU A 34 -3.11 7.99 2.33
C LEU A 34 -2.46 9.16 3.04
N LYS A 35 -2.58 9.23 4.35
CA LYS A 35 -1.90 10.26 5.13
C LYS A 35 -0.37 10.16 4.99
N ALA A 36 0.18 8.96 5.01
CA ALA A 36 1.60 8.74 4.78
C ALA A 36 2.05 9.27 3.41
N LEU A 37 1.27 9.03 2.36
CA LEU A 37 1.53 9.58 1.04
C LEU A 37 1.48 11.11 1.03
N GLU A 38 0.41 11.68 1.55
CA GLU A 38 0.15 13.12 1.51
C GLU A 38 1.16 13.92 2.36
N ASP A 39 1.61 13.34 3.47
CA ASP A 39 2.63 13.93 4.33
C ASP A 39 4.06 13.77 3.77
N THR A 40 4.28 12.81 2.88
CA THR A 40 5.59 12.52 2.28
C THR A 40 5.83 13.30 0.99
N ALA A 41 4.81 13.41 0.15
CA ALA A 41 4.93 14.05 -1.16
C ALA A 41 5.17 15.56 -1.02
N LEU A 42 6.14 16.07 -1.76
CA LEU A 42 6.53 17.48 -1.71
C LEU A 42 5.64 18.39 -2.56
N ASP A 43 4.94 17.83 -3.55
CA ASP A 43 4.14 18.59 -4.53
C ASP A 43 2.70 18.09 -4.59
N ASN A 44 1.78 18.90 -4.08
CA ASN A 44 0.34 18.61 -4.09
C ASN A 44 -0.26 18.49 -5.50
N GLN A 45 0.34 19.11 -6.51
CA GLN A 45 -0.12 19.00 -7.90
C GLN A 45 0.05 17.58 -8.42
N GLN A 46 1.11 16.89 -8.01
CA GLN A 46 1.35 15.49 -8.33
C GLN A 46 0.30 14.58 -7.70
N LEU A 47 -0.07 14.85 -6.46
CA LEU A 47 -1.13 14.11 -5.77
C LEU A 47 -2.48 14.31 -6.45
N LYS A 48 -2.81 15.54 -6.83
CA LYS A 48 -4.04 15.86 -7.53
C LYS A 48 -4.13 15.13 -8.88
N ALA A 49 -3.04 15.15 -9.64
CA ALA A 49 -2.96 14.41 -10.90
C ALA A 49 -3.05 12.89 -10.67
N GLY A 50 -2.41 12.37 -9.62
CA GLY A 50 -2.51 10.97 -9.24
C GLY A 50 -3.94 10.54 -8.92
N ARG A 51 -4.68 11.35 -8.19
CA ARG A 51 -6.10 11.08 -7.91
C ARG A 51 -6.91 10.99 -9.20
N ARG A 52 -6.67 11.89 -10.16
CA ARG A 52 -7.35 11.84 -11.47
C ARG A 52 -7.05 10.54 -12.22
N HIS A 53 -5.79 10.13 -12.27
CA HIS A 53 -5.38 8.86 -12.89
C HIS A 53 -6.05 7.66 -12.24
N ALA A 54 -6.04 7.60 -10.91
CA ALA A 54 -6.68 6.51 -10.17
C ALA A 54 -8.19 6.45 -10.42
N ARG A 55 -8.88 7.60 -10.39
CA ARG A 55 -10.32 7.66 -10.68
C ARG A 55 -10.67 7.32 -12.11
N ALA A 56 -9.79 7.60 -13.05
CA ALA A 56 -9.98 7.26 -14.46
C ALA A 56 -9.77 5.77 -14.77
N GLY A 57 -9.34 4.98 -13.79
CA GLY A 57 -9.02 3.58 -14.02
C GLY A 57 -7.70 3.37 -14.75
N ALA A 58 -6.79 4.32 -14.68
CA ALA A 58 -5.51 4.30 -15.39
C ALA A 58 -4.47 3.38 -14.75
N VAL A 59 -4.69 2.92 -13.51
CA VAL A 59 -3.80 1.99 -12.81
C VAL A 59 -4.15 0.56 -13.19
N GLY A 60 -3.19 -0.16 -13.75
CA GLY A 60 -3.33 -1.58 -14.11
C GLY A 60 -3.37 -2.50 -12.90
N ALA A 61 -3.18 -3.79 -13.13
CA ALA A 61 -3.07 -4.76 -12.05
C ALA A 61 -1.94 -4.37 -11.09
N VAL A 62 -2.21 -4.49 -9.80
CA VAL A 62 -1.25 -4.17 -8.74
C VAL A 62 -0.61 -5.45 -8.24
N SER A 63 0.71 -5.51 -8.32
CA SER A 63 1.51 -6.61 -7.79
C SER A 63 2.13 -6.19 -6.46
N VAL A 64 1.93 -6.99 -5.43
CA VAL A 64 2.48 -6.77 -4.09
C VAL A 64 3.47 -7.87 -3.78
N ARG A 65 4.71 -7.47 -3.51
CA ARG A 65 5.79 -8.35 -3.06
C ARG A 65 6.38 -7.80 -1.76
N PRO A 66 7.13 -8.61 -0.99
CA PRO A 66 7.82 -8.07 0.17
C PRO A 66 8.64 -6.83 -0.18
N GLY A 67 8.34 -5.71 0.48
CA GLY A 67 9.04 -4.44 0.30
C GLY A 67 8.72 -3.66 -0.98
N ARG A 68 7.87 -4.15 -1.87
CA ARG A 68 7.63 -3.50 -3.17
C ARG A 68 6.20 -3.68 -3.68
N ILE A 69 5.60 -2.58 -4.11
CA ILE A 69 4.30 -2.56 -4.78
C ILE A 69 4.52 -2.01 -6.18
N THR A 70 4.02 -2.71 -7.19
CA THR A 70 4.25 -2.36 -8.60
C THR A 70 2.94 -2.33 -9.38
N ALA A 71 2.79 -1.37 -10.26
CA ALA A 71 1.75 -1.36 -11.29
C ALA A 71 2.21 -0.57 -12.52
N VAL A 72 1.53 -0.78 -13.62
CA VAL A 72 1.67 0.05 -14.81
C VAL A 72 0.55 1.08 -14.80
N VAL A 73 0.91 2.35 -14.89
CA VAL A 73 -0.04 3.47 -14.93
C VAL A 73 0.02 4.11 -16.31
N LYS A 74 -1.13 4.31 -16.92
CA LYS A 74 -1.23 4.90 -18.26
C LYS A 74 -1.62 6.36 -18.20
N ASP A 75 -0.94 7.19 -18.97
CA ASP A 75 -1.36 8.56 -19.25
C ASP A 75 -2.52 8.59 -20.26
N ARG A 76 -3.17 9.75 -20.41
CA ARG A 76 -4.27 9.94 -21.35
C ARG A 76 -3.90 9.64 -22.79
N ASP A 77 -2.64 9.86 -23.17
CA ASP A 77 -2.10 9.57 -24.48
C ASP A 77 -1.77 8.08 -24.71
N GLY A 78 -2.01 7.24 -23.70
CA GLY A 78 -1.74 5.81 -23.75
C GLY A 78 -0.31 5.42 -23.36
N THR A 79 0.56 6.38 -23.05
CA THR A 79 1.91 6.08 -22.58
C THR A 79 1.85 5.34 -21.26
N ALA A 80 2.51 4.17 -21.19
CA ALA A 80 2.53 3.33 -19.99
C ALA A 80 3.81 3.56 -19.19
N HIS A 81 3.65 3.73 -17.88
CA HIS A 81 4.77 3.91 -16.96
C HIS A 81 4.74 2.84 -15.88
N ARG A 82 5.81 2.07 -15.79
CA ARG A 82 5.98 1.18 -14.63
C ARG A 82 6.25 2.04 -13.41
N SER A 83 5.42 1.86 -12.39
CA SER A 83 5.49 2.62 -11.15
C SER A 83 5.62 1.67 -9.98
N ASP A 84 6.57 1.96 -9.12
CA ASP A 84 6.84 1.18 -7.91
C ASP A 84 6.77 2.08 -6.68
N VAL A 85 6.30 1.51 -5.59
CA VAL A 85 6.41 2.10 -4.26
C VAL A 85 7.13 1.10 -3.38
N LEU A 86 8.25 1.54 -2.81
CA LEU A 86 9.04 0.73 -1.89
C LEU A 86 8.56 0.99 -0.47
N VAL A 87 8.36 -0.08 0.26
CA VAL A 87 7.97 -0.06 1.67
C VAL A 87 8.94 -0.88 2.49
N ARG A 88 9.04 -0.58 3.78
CA ARG A 88 9.89 -1.36 4.67
C ARG A 88 9.42 -2.81 4.74
N GLU A 89 10.35 -3.74 4.59
CA GLU A 89 10.13 -5.16 4.82
C GLU A 89 10.43 -5.50 6.27
N PHE A 90 9.53 -6.25 6.92
CA PHE A 90 9.78 -6.73 8.27
C PHE A 90 10.73 -7.92 8.27
N SER A 91 11.60 -7.99 9.27
CA SER A 91 12.43 -9.15 9.52
C SER A 91 11.60 -10.34 9.99
N GLU A 92 12.18 -11.54 9.93
CA GLU A 92 11.53 -12.75 10.49
C GLU A 92 11.22 -12.60 11.98
N GLU A 93 12.12 -11.98 12.74
CA GLU A 93 11.92 -11.74 14.18
C GLU A 93 10.77 -10.75 14.43
N GLU A 94 10.63 -9.71 13.59
CA GLU A 94 9.52 -8.78 13.68
C GLU A 94 8.19 -9.48 13.35
N TRP A 95 8.17 -10.34 12.34
CA TRP A 95 6.99 -11.13 12.00
C TRP A 95 6.59 -12.09 13.12
N GLU A 96 7.55 -12.79 13.74
CA GLU A 96 7.28 -13.67 14.87
C GLU A 96 6.67 -12.91 16.04
N ARG A 97 7.22 -11.74 16.39
CA ARG A 97 6.65 -10.88 17.45
C ARG A 97 5.25 -10.41 17.12
N LEU A 98 5.03 -10.00 15.87
CA LEU A 98 3.72 -9.55 15.42
C LEU A 98 2.68 -10.66 15.50
N LEU A 99 3.02 -11.88 15.06
CA LEU A 99 2.14 -13.03 15.14
C LEU A 99 1.82 -13.39 16.60
N ASP A 100 2.80 -13.33 17.50
CA ASP A 100 2.57 -13.53 18.92
C ASP A 100 1.59 -12.52 19.50
N LEU A 101 1.73 -11.26 19.15
CA LEU A 101 0.79 -10.21 19.56
C LEU A 101 -0.62 -10.43 18.99
N ALA A 102 -0.72 -10.90 17.76
CA ALA A 102 -2.00 -11.17 17.13
C ALA A 102 -2.74 -12.34 17.79
N VAL A 103 -2.02 -13.40 18.19
CA VAL A 103 -2.62 -14.58 18.83
C VAL A 103 -2.93 -14.38 20.31
N ASP A 104 -2.34 -13.40 20.97
CA ASP A 104 -2.60 -13.08 22.38
C ASP A 104 -4.04 -12.62 22.64
N SER A 105 -4.74 -12.18 21.60
CA SER A 105 -6.12 -11.73 21.71
C SER A 105 -7.00 -12.40 20.65
N ALA A 106 -8.01 -13.12 21.09
CA ALA A 106 -9.01 -13.69 20.17
C ALA A 106 -9.70 -12.62 19.32
N GLY A 107 -9.88 -11.41 19.86
CA GLY A 107 -10.43 -10.28 19.13
C GLY A 107 -9.56 -9.83 17.98
N HIS A 108 -8.24 -9.88 18.12
CA HIS A 108 -7.30 -9.57 17.03
C HIS A 108 -7.44 -10.57 15.90
N ILE A 109 -7.47 -11.85 16.21
CA ILE A 109 -7.62 -12.90 15.20
C ILE A 109 -8.95 -12.78 14.49
N ALA A 110 -10.05 -12.58 15.23
CA ALA A 110 -11.38 -12.43 14.66
C ALA A 110 -11.45 -11.24 13.69
N ALA A 111 -10.90 -10.08 14.09
CA ALA A 111 -10.87 -8.90 13.24
C ALA A 111 -10.07 -9.14 11.95
N LEU A 112 -8.87 -9.73 12.06
CA LEU A 112 -8.03 -10.02 10.90
C LEU A 112 -8.70 -11.02 9.94
N LEU A 113 -9.39 -12.02 10.46
CA LEU A 113 -10.16 -12.97 9.63
C LEU A 113 -11.34 -12.27 8.93
N ASP A 114 -11.91 -11.24 9.53
CA ASP A 114 -12.95 -10.41 8.93
C ASP A 114 -12.38 -9.29 8.05
N ARG A 115 -11.07 -9.32 7.77
CA ARG A 115 -10.35 -8.32 6.96
C ARG A 115 -10.43 -6.91 7.55
N GLU A 116 -10.38 -6.84 8.87
CA GLU A 116 -10.31 -5.59 9.61
C GLU A 116 -9.00 -5.49 10.37
N MET A 117 -8.41 -4.30 10.39
CA MET A 117 -7.20 -4.04 11.16
C MET A 117 -7.58 -3.65 12.59
N PRO A 118 -7.27 -4.48 13.61
CA PRO A 118 -7.58 -4.11 14.99
C PRO A 118 -6.67 -2.96 15.46
N PRO A 119 -7.24 -1.82 15.92
CA PRO A 119 -6.43 -0.67 16.35
C PRO A 119 -5.46 -1.00 17.49
N HIS A 120 -5.89 -1.82 18.43
CA HIS A 120 -5.04 -2.23 19.55
C HIS A 120 -3.85 -3.09 19.13
N LEU A 121 -3.97 -3.89 18.06
CA LEU A 121 -2.84 -4.62 17.51
C LEU A 121 -1.78 -3.67 16.96
N VAL A 122 -2.19 -2.60 16.28
CA VAL A 122 -1.27 -1.58 15.77
C VAL A 122 -0.55 -0.86 16.92
N GLU A 123 -1.28 -0.54 18.00
CA GLU A 123 -0.70 0.07 19.20
C GLU A 123 0.27 -0.87 19.91
N ASP A 124 -0.09 -2.14 20.10
CA ASP A 124 0.76 -3.15 20.73
C ASP A 124 2.02 -3.41 19.90
N ALA A 125 1.89 -3.48 18.59
CA ALA A 125 3.03 -3.62 17.68
C ALA A 125 3.98 -2.43 17.79
N ALA A 126 3.46 -1.21 17.81
CA ALA A 126 4.26 0.00 17.98
C ALA A 126 5.02 0.00 19.30
N ALA A 127 4.40 -0.43 20.39
CA ALA A 127 5.05 -0.61 21.69
C ALA A 127 6.18 -1.64 21.66
N ALA A 128 6.10 -2.63 20.75
CA ALA A 128 7.14 -3.63 20.50
C ALA A 128 8.18 -3.19 19.45
N GLY A 129 8.10 -1.95 18.97
CA GLY A 129 8.99 -1.39 17.96
C GLY A 129 8.65 -1.76 16.51
N ILE A 130 7.42 -2.20 16.25
CA ILE A 130 6.95 -2.58 14.92
C ILE A 130 5.87 -1.59 14.46
N ASP A 131 6.16 -0.83 13.41
CA ASP A 131 5.19 0.06 12.77
C ASP A 131 4.47 -0.70 11.67
N LEU A 132 3.24 -1.16 11.94
CA LEU A 132 2.43 -1.93 10.99
C LEU A 132 1.99 -1.11 9.78
N LEU A 133 1.74 0.16 9.98
CA LEU A 133 1.29 1.07 8.94
C LEU A 133 2.37 2.10 8.63
N PRO A 134 2.51 2.50 7.36
CA PRO A 134 3.53 3.48 6.99
C PRO A 134 3.22 4.87 7.58
N GLY A 135 4.27 5.61 7.85
CA GLY A 135 4.24 7.01 8.21
C GLY A 135 4.99 7.87 7.19
N VAL A 136 5.30 9.10 7.59
CA VAL A 136 6.04 10.05 6.76
C VAL A 136 7.39 9.46 6.33
N GLY A 137 7.67 9.49 5.04
CA GLY A 137 8.93 8.99 4.48
C GLY A 137 9.01 7.47 4.27
N ASP A 138 7.96 6.72 4.63
CA ASP A 138 7.97 5.26 4.51
C ASP A 138 7.53 4.75 3.13
N LEU A 139 6.97 5.61 2.29
CA LEU A 139 6.57 5.29 0.93
C LEU A 139 7.57 5.90 -0.06
N ASP A 140 8.47 5.06 -0.58
CA ASP A 140 9.55 5.52 -1.46
C ASP A 140 9.17 5.27 -2.93
N PRO A 141 9.02 6.34 -3.74
CA PRO A 141 8.57 6.20 -5.12
C PRO A 141 9.71 5.87 -6.08
N GLU A 142 9.43 4.98 -7.02
CA GLU A 142 10.24 4.76 -8.23
C GLU A 142 9.32 4.70 -9.45
N CYS A 143 9.58 5.49 -10.46
CA CYS A 143 8.77 5.51 -11.67
C CYS A 143 9.62 5.54 -12.94
N GLY A 144 9.15 4.88 -13.98
CA GLY A 144 9.74 4.93 -15.32
C GLY A 144 9.78 6.31 -15.95
N CYS A 145 9.03 7.28 -15.41
CA CYS A 145 9.09 8.69 -15.83
C CYS A 145 10.32 9.44 -15.27
N GLU A 146 11.15 8.75 -14.47
CA GLU A 146 12.41 9.27 -13.89
C GLU A 146 12.23 10.43 -12.88
N ALA A 147 11.03 10.63 -12.36
CA ALA A 147 10.79 11.58 -11.28
C ALA A 147 11.51 11.10 -9.99
N TRP A 148 12.13 12.03 -9.27
CA TRP A 148 12.85 11.72 -8.04
C TRP A 148 11.97 11.70 -6.79
N ASP A 149 10.77 12.23 -6.89
CA ASP A 149 9.74 12.22 -5.85
C ASP A 149 8.45 11.64 -6.42
N HIS A 150 7.40 11.57 -5.62
CA HIS A 150 6.09 11.13 -6.08
C HIS A 150 5.64 11.95 -7.30
N CYS A 151 5.40 11.23 -8.38
CA CYS A 151 4.84 11.74 -9.62
C CYS A 151 3.36 11.38 -9.69
N PRO A 152 2.61 11.81 -10.73
CA PRO A 152 1.22 11.40 -10.88
C PRO A 152 1.03 9.88 -10.91
N HIS A 153 2.00 9.13 -11.43
CA HIS A 153 1.91 7.67 -11.58
C HIS A 153 2.07 6.94 -10.24
N THR A 154 3.10 7.26 -9.47
CA THR A 154 3.29 6.65 -8.14
C THR A 154 2.22 7.10 -7.16
N ALA A 155 1.77 8.34 -7.22
CA ALA A 155 0.64 8.82 -6.45
C ALA A 155 -0.65 8.05 -6.81
N ALA A 156 -0.93 7.86 -8.11
CA ALA A 156 -2.07 7.06 -8.55
C ALA A 156 -2.01 5.62 -8.02
N LEU A 157 -0.83 5.00 -8.04
CA LEU A 157 -0.63 3.67 -7.45
C LEU A 157 -0.97 3.66 -5.96
N CYS A 158 -0.52 4.64 -5.20
CA CYS A 158 -0.83 4.74 -3.76
C CYS A 158 -2.33 4.93 -3.50
N TYR A 159 -3.02 5.74 -4.31
CA TYR A 159 -4.48 5.89 -4.20
C TYR A 159 -5.20 4.59 -4.53
N GLN A 160 -4.72 3.84 -5.52
CA GLN A 160 -5.28 2.53 -5.85
C GLN A 160 -5.09 1.52 -4.72
N VAL A 161 -3.90 1.50 -4.10
CA VAL A 161 -3.63 0.63 -2.94
C VAL A 161 -4.58 0.94 -1.79
N ALA A 162 -4.89 2.21 -1.55
CA ALA A 162 -5.86 2.58 -0.52
C ALA A 162 -7.24 1.95 -0.76
N ARG A 163 -7.68 1.89 -2.01
CA ARG A 163 -8.93 1.18 -2.37
C ARG A 163 -8.84 -0.32 -2.10
N LEU A 164 -7.69 -0.92 -2.43
CA LEU A 164 -7.46 -2.35 -2.21
C LEU A 164 -7.43 -2.68 -0.71
N LEU A 165 -6.88 -1.81 0.13
CA LEU A 165 -6.83 -1.99 1.58
C LEU A 165 -8.21 -2.03 2.25
N ASP A 166 -9.25 -1.53 1.59
CA ASP A 166 -10.62 -1.64 2.08
C ASP A 166 -11.23 -3.02 1.81
N GLU A 167 -10.66 -3.77 0.88
CA GLU A 167 -11.20 -5.04 0.41
C GLU A 167 -10.44 -6.27 0.91
N ASP A 168 -9.15 -6.10 1.24
CA ASP A 168 -8.29 -7.24 1.62
C ASP A 168 -7.18 -6.85 2.62
#